data_6c8fe653aa25d344ac39bed794879950
#
_entry.id   6c8fe653aa25d344ac39bed794879950
#
_cell.length_a   1.000
_cell.length_b   1.000
_cell.length_c   1.000
_cell.angle_alpha   90.00
_cell.angle_beta   90.00
_cell.angle_gamma   90.00
#
_symmetry.space_group_name_H-M   'P 1'
#
loop_
_entity.id
_entity.type
_entity.pdbx_description
1 polymer ?
#
loop_
_entity_poly.entity_id
_entity_poly.type
_entity_poly.pdbx_seq_one_letter_code
_entity_poly.pdbx_strand_id
1 'polypeptide(L)'
;DFRFDYTTSSLTIGDRDTGIEGRNTVSIGSLNTAENQYSLVVGNANLTNSQYSAIIGRSNSVIGHYNTVLGRGNTVNGSSTNIFGQTNVGGNSSNIFGFFLDTNGFDGNAMFSDGIGGSLAIADDAFTAQFANGYRFRLDASSTAVNISSTGIVTIDNVVNNNAEDQLLVWNSTTKEVEYRDVSSLPG
;
A
#
# COMPACT_ATOMS: atom_id res chain seq x y z
N ASP A 1 -19.60 12.30 25.11
CA ASP A 1 -20.95 11.79 24.89
C ASP A 1 -20.90 10.27 24.73
N PHE A 2 -21.85 9.54 25.30
CA PHE A 2 -22.02 8.10 25.13
C PHE A 2 -23.45 7.85 24.69
N ARG A 3 -23.63 7.33 23.50
CA ARG A 3 -24.95 7.12 22.92
C ARG A 3 -25.03 5.78 22.21
N PHE A 4 -26.09 5.03 22.54
CA PHE A 4 -26.50 3.87 21.77
C PHE A 4 -27.84 4.16 21.10
N ASP A 5 -27.92 4.03 19.79
CA ASP A 5 -29.13 4.22 19.01
C ASP A 5 -29.74 2.84 18.70
N TYR A 6 -30.85 2.52 19.33
CA TYR A 6 -31.54 1.24 19.15
C TYR A 6 -32.20 1.07 17.77
N THR A 7 -32.51 2.19 17.09
CA THR A 7 -33.14 2.18 15.77
C THR A 7 -32.16 1.74 14.69
N THR A 8 -30.92 2.19 14.80
CA THR A 8 -29.84 1.89 13.87
C THR A 8 -28.88 0.83 14.37
N SER A 9 -29.02 0.41 15.65
CA SER A 9 -28.04 -0.45 16.34
C SER A 9 -26.62 0.09 16.32
N SER A 10 -26.47 1.40 16.51
CA SER A 10 -25.19 2.08 16.41
C SER A 10 -24.73 2.61 17.77
N LEU A 11 -23.40 2.57 17.99
CA LEU A 11 -22.72 3.08 19.19
C LEU A 11 -21.86 4.31 18.84
N THR A 12 -22.07 5.39 19.56
CA THR A 12 -21.24 6.61 19.47
C THR A 12 -20.62 6.92 20.82
N ILE A 13 -19.33 7.17 20.86
CA ILE A 13 -18.59 7.63 22.03
C ILE A 13 -17.75 8.84 21.64
N GLY A 14 -18.02 10.00 22.25
CA GLY A 14 -17.35 11.27 21.97
C GLY A 14 -18.22 12.25 21.20
N ASP A 15 -17.59 13.29 20.66
CA ASP A 15 -18.28 14.29 19.85
C ASP A 15 -18.24 13.87 18.39
N ARG A 16 -19.38 13.91 17.73
CA ARG A 16 -19.46 13.55 16.34
C ARG A 16 -19.82 14.75 15.46
N ASP A 17 -19.51 14.63 14.21
CA ASP A 17 -20.06 15.49 13.17
C ASP A 17 -21.55 15.19 12.92
N THR A 18 -22.28 16.11 12.32
CA THR A 18 -23.73 16.07 12.12
C THR A 18 -24.18 15.08 11.04
N GLY A 19 -23.32 14.18 10.59
CA GLY A 19 -23.62 13.18 9.55
C GLY A 19 -24.65 12.11 9.99
N ILE A 20 -25.34 11.52 9.03
CA ILE A 20 -26.29 10.42 9.26
C ILE A 20 -25.51 9.18 9.67
N GLU A 21 -25.81 8.63 10.84
CA GLU A 21 -25.22 7.34 11.26
C GLU A 21 -25.81 6.19 10.44
N GLY A 22 -24.92 5.40 9.86
CA GLY A 22 -25.31 4.14 9.25
C GLY A 22 -25.79 3.14 10.29
N ARG A 23 -26.44 2.05 9.85
CA ARG A 23 -26.87 0.98 10.76
C ARG A 23 -25.71 0.11 11.20
N ASN A 24 -25.75 -0.37 12.45
CA ASN A 24 -24.73 -1.25 13.03
C ASN A 24 -23.31 -0.66 12.93
N THR A 25 -23.16 0.63 13.20
CA THR A 25 -21.88 1.32 13.19
C THR A 25 -21.36 1.55 14.60
N VAL A 26 -20.05 1.63 14.74
CA VAL A 26 -19.37 2.09 15.95
C VAL A 26 -18.54 3.30 15.61
N SER A 27 -18.79 4.44 16.27
CA SER A 27 -18.03 5.67 16.11
C SER A 27 -17.48 6.11 17.48
N ILE A 28 -16.15 6.21 17.58
CA ILE A 28 -15.45 6.58 18.82
C ILE A 28 -14.50 7.74 18.54
N GLY A 29 -14.64 8.84 19.30
CA GLY A 29 -13.78 10.01 19.20
C GLY A 29 -14.54 11.28 18.87
N SER A 30 -14.00 12.16 18.05
CA SER A 30 -14.63 13.43 17.71
C SER A 30 -14.65 13.72 16.22
N LEU A 31 -15.72 14.39 15.76
CA LEU A 31 -15.89 14.83 14.39
C LEU A 31 -15.82 13.67 13.35
N ASN A 32 -16.12 12.45 13.77
CA ASN A 32 -16.20 11.33 12.86
C ASN A 32 -17.59 11.29 12.20
N THR A 33 -17.64 10.93 10.92
CA THR A 33 -18.86 10.72 10.17
C THR A 33 -18.88 9.30 9.62
N ALA A 34 -19.92 8.53 9.98
CA ALA A 34 -20.11 7.15 9.54
C ALA A 34 -21.50 7.01 8.88
N GLU A 35 -21.56 7.21 7.56
CA GLU A 35 -22.83 7.31 6.84
C GLU A 35 -23.43 5.98 6.42
N ASN A 36 -22.63 4.91 6.34
CA ASN A 36 -23.07 3.60 5.87
C ASN A 36 -22.98 2.49 6.95
N GLN A 37 -23.44 1.30 6.57
CA GLN A 37 -23.68 0.20 7.51
C GLN A 37 -22.40 -0.58 7.84
N TYR A 38 -22.38 -1.20 9.03
CA TYR A 38 -21.36 -2.15 9.48
C TYR A 38 -19.94 -1.58 9.47
N SER A 39 -19.77 -0.32 9.87
CA SER A 39 -18.46 0.31 9.89
C SER A 39 -17.98 0.59 11.32
N LEU A 40 -16.67 0.47 11.52
CA LEU A 40 -15.96 0.91 12.73
C LEU A 40 -15.17 2.17 12.39
N VAL A 41 -15.45 3.27 13.09
CA VAL A 41 -14.72 4.54 12.91
C VAL A 41 -14.19 5.02 14.26
N VAL A 42 -12.89 5.10 14.39
CA VAL A 42 -12.22 5.51 15.64
C VAL A 42 -11.22 6.64 15.38
N GLY A 43 -11.30 7.70 16.17
CA GLY A 43 -10.34 8.79 16.12
C GLY A 43 -10.96 10.16 15.91
N ASN A 44 -10.38 10.97 15.02
CA ASN A 44 -10.81 12.35 14.83
C ASN A 44 -10.98 12.72 13.35
N ALA A 45 -12.10 13.35 13.03
CA ALA A 45 -12.39 13.88 11.70
C ALA A 45 -12.25 12.85 10.56
N ASN A 46 -12.62 11.59 10.82
CA ASN A 46 -12.70 10.58 9.77
C ASN A 46 -14.07 10.66 9.08
N LEU A 47 -14.07 10.59 7.77
CA LEU A 47 -15.27 10.55 6.94
C LEU A 47 -15.36 9.18 6.25
N THR A 48 -16.46 8.47 6.46
CA THR A 48 -16.70 7.23 5.72
C THR A 48 -18.10 7.19 5.13
N ASN A 49 -18.13 6.98 3.81
CA ASN A 49 -19.30 6.58 3.06
C ASN A 49 -19.05 5.18 2.49
N SER A 50 -18.82 4.23 3.41
CA SER A 50 -18.46 2.87 3.03
C SER A 50 -19.14 1.84 3.93
N GLN A 51 -19.40 0.65 3.40
CA GLN A 51 -19.93 -0.49 4.16
C GLN A 51 -18.83 -1.48 4.49
N TYR A 52 -18.97 -2.17 5.64
CA TYR A 52 -18.04 -3.22 6.07
C TYR A 52 -16.59 -2.74 6.17
N SER A 53 -16.37 -1.53 6.68
CA SER A 53 -15.05 -0.91 6.71
C SER A 53 -14.60 -0.58 8.12
N ALA A 54 -13.29 -0.59 8.33
CA ALA A 54 -12.66 -0.18 9.58
C ALA A 54 -11.72 1.01 9.33
N ILE A 55 -12.00 2.14 9.97
CA ILE A 55 -11.21 3.36 9.84
C ILE A 55 -10.72 3.80 11.23
N ILE A 56 -9.41 3.83 11.43
CA ILE A 56 -8.81 4.21 12.70
C ILE A 56 -7.74 5.26 12.45
N GLY A 57 -7.88 6.43 13.10
CA GLY A 57 -6.91 7.50 13.00
C GLY A 57 -7.50 8.89 12.85
N ARG A 58 -6.92 9.72 11.98
CA ARG A 58 -7.34 11.11 11.84
C ARG A 58 -7.45 11.56 10.38
N SER A 59 -8.54 12.28 10.06
CA SER A 59 -8.74 12.93 8.77
C SER A 59 -8.64 11.96 7.58
N ASN A 60 -9.10 10.73 7.74
CA ASN A 60 -9.20 9.78 6.64
C ASN A 60 -10.54 9.96 5.91
N SER A 61 -10.54 9.83 4.59
CA SER A 61 -11.74 9.87 3.74
C SER A 61 -11.89 8.56 2.98
N VAL A 62 -13.00 7.85 3.20
CA VAL A 62 -13.16 6.48 2.69
C VAL A 62 -14.51 6.35 1.98
N ILE A 63 -14.45 5.98 0.71
CA ILE A 63 -15.62 5.70 -0.15
C ILE A 63 -15.46 4.28 -0.70
N GLY A 64 -16.59 3.54 -0.83
CA GLY A 64 -16.59 2.16 -1.30
C GLY A 64 -16.78 1.16 -0.16
N HIS A 65 -16.49 -0.12 -0.38
CA HIS A 65 -16.83 -1.19 0.56
C HIS A 65 -15.61 -2.02 0.95
N TYR A 66 -15.67 -2.68 2.11
CA TYR A 66 -14.64 -3.62 2.57
C TYR A 66 -13.24 -3.00 2.71
N ASN A 67 -13.17 -1.76 3.18
CA ASN A 67 -11.90 -1.03 3.32
C ASN A 67 -11.36 -1.09 4.75
N THR A 68 -10.05 -1.18 4.89
CA THR A 68 -9.35 -1.02 6.18
C THR A 68 -8.36 0.14 6.06
N VAL A 69 -8.53 1.17 6.90
CA VAL A 69 -7.66 2.35 6.88
C VAL A 69 -7.17 2.66 8.29
N LEU A 70 -5.86 2.56 8.47
CA LEU A 70 -5.20 2.93 9.72
C LEU A 70 -4.17 4.03 9.45
N GLY A 71 -4.35 5.19 10.10
CA GLY A 71 -3.40 6.28 9.97
C GLY A 71 -4.02 7.66 9.83
N ARG A 72 -3.40 8.53 9.03
CA ARG A 72 -3.80 9.92 8.94
C ARG A 72 -3.85 10.44 7.50
N GLY A 73 -4.93 11.16 7.16
CA GLY A 73 -5.03 11.87 5.90
C GLY A 73 -5.06 10.95 4.67
N ASN A 74 -5.47 9.70 4.83
CA ASN A 74 -5.58 8.78 3.73
C ASN A 74 -6.92 8.96 3.01
N THR A 75 -6.92 8.73 1.69
CA THR A 75 -8.11 8.78 0.85
C THR A 75 -8.29 7.43 0.15
N VAL A 76 -9.49 6.86 0.25
CA VAL A 76 -9.87 5.65 -0.48
C VAL A 76 -11.06 5.98 -1.37
N ASN A 77 -10.91 5.76 -2.66
CA ASN A 77 -11.95 5.96 -3.67
C ASN A 77 -12.41 4.65 -4.32
N GLY A 78 -12.20 3.52 -3.65
CA GLY A 78 -12.48 2.20 -4.17
C GLY A 78 -12.89 1.20 -3.10
N SER A 79 -13.01 -0.06 -3.48
CA SER A 79 -13.43 -1.14 -2.60
C SER A 79 -12.30 -2.17 -2.39
N SER A 80 -12.37 -2.90 -1.27
CA SER A 80 -11.40 -3.95 -0.92
C SER A 80 -9.96 -3.43 -0.78
N THR A 81 -9.81 -2.21 -0.26
CA THR A 81 -8.52 -1.53 -0.13
C THR A 81 -8.06 -1.47 1.30
N ASN A 82 -6.79 -1.78 1.53
CA ASN A 82 -6.14 -1.67 2.82
C ASN A 82 -5.06 -0.58 2.78
N ILE A 83 -5.15 0.39 3.68
CA ILE A 83 -4.14 1.45 3.82
C ILE A 83 -3.64 1.50 5.27
N PHE A 84 -2.33 1.41 5.43
CA PHE A 84 -1.63 1.58 6.69
C PHE A 84 -0.56 2.65 6.53
N GLY A 85 -0.83 3.87 7.02
CA GLY A 85 0.14 4.95 6.88
C GLY A 85 -0.46 6.34 6.83
N GLN A 86 0.20 7.22 6.09
CA GLN A 86 -0.18 8.63 6.06
C GLN A 86 -0.20 9.20 4.65
N THR A 87 -1.27 9.96 4.35
CA THR A 87 -1.42 10.72 3.10
C THR A 87 -1.31 9.83 1.85
N ASN A 88 -1.92 8.65 1.92
CA ASN A 88 -1.99 7.73 0.80
C ASN A 88 -3.34 7.86 0.08
N VAL A 89 -3.35 7.53 -1.21
CA VAL A 89 -4.56 7.44 -2.04
C VAL A 89 -4.68 6.03 -2.61
N GLY A 90 -5.80 5.37 -2.33
CA GLY A 90 -6.05 3.99 -2.75
C GLY A 90 -7.24 3.87 -3.73
N GLY A 91 -7.04 3.12 -4.80
CA GLY A 91 -8.06 2.62 -5.71
C GLY A 91 -8.64 1.28 -5.26
N ASN A 92 -9.30 0.54 -6.16
CA ASN A 92 -9.87 -0.76 -5.82
C ASN A 92 -8.80 -1.84 -5.58
N SER A 93 -9.10 -2.79 -4.68
CA SER A 93 -8.32 -4.00 -4.45
C SER A 93 -6.84 -3.76 -4.13
N SER A 94 -6.51 -2.61 -3.56
CA SER A 94 -5.12 -2.20 -3.34
C SER A 94 -4.67 -2.39 -1.89
N ASN A 95 -3.39 -2.68 -1.70
CA ASN A 95 -2.75 -2.78 -0.39
C ASN A 95 -1.59 -1.77 -0.31
N ILE A 96 -1.68 -0.81 0.59
CA ILE A 96 -0.78 0.33 0.65
C ILE A 96 -0.21 0.44 2.07
N PHE A 97 1.12 0.43 2.17
CA PHE A 97 1.84 0.52 3.43
C PHE A 97 2.92 1.61 3.32
N GLY A 98 2.73 2.73 4.02
CA GLY A 98 3.73 3.79 4.02
C GLY A 98 3.16 5.19 3.94
N PHE A 99 3.88 6.07 3.24
CA PHE A 99 3.59 7.50 3.18
C PHE A 99 3.60 8.01 1.74
N PHE A 100 2.65 8.90 1.41
CA PHE A 100 2.56 9.58 0.12
C PHE A 100 2.49 8.65 -1.10
N LEU A 101 1.83 7.50 -0.94
CA LEU A 101 1.59 6.55 -2.02
C LEU A 101 0.24 6.83 -2.67
N ASP A 102 0.20 6.74 -3.98
CA ASP A 102 -1.02 6.95 -4.76
C ASP A 102 -1.15 5.87 -5.84
N THR A 103 -2.26 5.17 -5.85
CA THR A 103 -2.57 4.20 -6.91
C THR A 103 -2.85 4.86 -8.26
N ASN A 104 -2.96 6.21 -8.30
CA ASN A 104 -3.18 6.98 -9.53
C ASN A 104 -4.41 6.51 -10.34
N GLY A 105 -5.42 6.00 -9.63
CA GLY A 105 -6.63 5.43 -10.23
C GLY A 105 -6.50 3.99 -10.75
N PHE A 106 -5.33 3.39 -10.66
CA PHE A 106 -5.13 1.97 -11.00
C PHE A 106 -5.56 1.04 -9.85
N ASP A 107 -6.02 -0.14 -10.21
CA ASP A 107 -6.55 -1.15 -9.30
C ASP A 107 -5.53 -2.27 -9.02
N GLY A 108 -5.77 -3.08 -7.98
CA GLY A 108 -4.99 -4.28 -7.69
C GLY A 108 -3.56 -4.04 -7.17
N ASN A 109 -3.22 -2.85 -6.75
CA ASN A 109 -1.84 -2.49 -6.44
C ASN A 109 -1.37 -2.93 -5.05
N ALA A 110 -0.12 -3.36 -4.96
CA ALA A 110 0.62 -3.51 -3.71
C ALA A 110 1.75 -2.48 -3.64
N MET A 111 1.67 -1.54 -2.70
CA MET A 111 2.59 -0.41 -2.62
C MET A 111 3.23 -0.29 -1.24
N PHE A 112 4.55 -0.04 -1.22
CA PHE A 112 5.35 0.13 0.00
C PHE A 112 6.29 1.33 -0.12
N SER A 113 6.37 2.19 0.91
CA SER A 113 7.28 3.33 0.91
C SER A 113 7.70 3.73 2.33
N ASP A 114 8.94 4.19 2.47
CA ASP A 114 9.48 4.81 3.70
C ASP A 114 9.18 6.32 3.82
N GLY A 115 8.45 6.89 2.87
CA GLY A 115 7.99 8.28 2.90
C GLY A 115 8.90 9.29 2.19
N ILE A 116 9.88 8.85 1.43
CA ILE A 116 10.75 9.73 0.65
C ILE A 116 10.21 9.90 -0.76
N GLY A 117 9.57 11.02 -0.99
CA GLY A 117 8.90 11.35 -2.26
C GLY A 117 7.60 10.56 -2.45
N GLY A 118 6.63 11.12 -3.14
CA GLY A 118 5.42 10.41 -3.51
C GLY A 118 5.71 9.34 -4.56
N SER A 119 5.12 8.15 -4.42
CA SER A 119 5.18 7.12 -5.45
C SER A 119 3.81 6.88 -6.03
N LEU A 120 3.74 6.81 -7.36
CA LEU A 120 2.52 6.53 -8.11
C LEU A 120 2.57 5.11 -8.66
N ALA A 121 1.44 4.41 -8.63
CA ALA A 121 1.29 3.21 -9.44
C ALA A 121 1.31 3.57 -10.93
N ILE A 122 1.84 2.68 -11.75
CA ILE A 122 2.01 2.89 -13.20
C ILE A 122 1.07 2.03 -14.04
N ALA A 123 0.41 1.06 -13.45
CA ALA A 123 -0.53 0.14 -14.09
C ALA A 123 -1.40 -0.55 -13.05
N ASP A 124 -2.45 -1.24 -13.49
CA ASP A 124 -3.19 -2.18 -12.66
C ASP A 124 -2.30 -3.36 -12.26
N ASP A 125 -2.64 -4.00 -11.13
CA ASP A 125 -1.98 -5.19 -10.60
C ASP A 125 -0.45 -5.04 -10.44
N ALA A 126 0.03 -3.82 -10.15
CA ALA A 126 1.45 -3.54 -9.99
C ALA A 126 1.93 -3.71 -8.55
N PHE A 127 3.15 -4.20 -8.40
CA PHE A 127 3.93 -4.09 -7.16
C PHE A 127 4.86 -2.89 -7.25
N THR A 128 4.67 -1.93 -6.36
CA THR A 128 5.50 -0.72 -6.28
C THR A 128 6.14 -0.63 -4.90
N ALA A 129 7.45 -0.54 -4.84
CA ALA A 129 8.17 -0.29 -3.60
C ALA A 129 9.19 0.83 -3.80
N GLN A 130 9.26 1.76 -2.85
CA GLN A 130 10.18 2.90 -2.91
C GLN A 130 10.83 3.11 -1.54
N PHE A 131 12.14 2.86 -1.46
CA PHE A 131 12.94 3.03 -0.26
C PHE A 131 14.23 3.79 -0.58
N ALA A 132 14.57 4.80 0.25
CA ALA A 132 15.73 5.65 0.05
C ALA A 132 17.06 4.88 -0.02
N ASN A 133 17.16 3.81 0.75
CA ASN A 133 18.39 3.02 0.89
C ASN A 133 18.41 1.75 0.03
N GLY A 134 17.45 1.63 -0.89
CA GLY A 134 17.33 0.48 -1.79
C GLY A 134 16.63 -0.73 -1.18
N TYR A 135 16.76 -1.89 -1.81
CA TYR A 135 16.03 -3.12 -1.48
C TYR A 135 16.98 -4.26 -1.18
N ARG A 136 16.65 -5.09 -0.19
CA ARG A 136 17.39 -6.30 0.13
C ARG A 136 16.45 -7.48 0.30
N PHE A 137 16.65 -8.50 -0.52
CA PHE A 137 16.03 -9.80 -0.34
C PHE A 137 17.02 -10.69 0.40
N ARG A 138 16.71 -11.04 1.66
CA ARG A 138 17.62 -11.76 2.56
C ARG A 138 17.18 -13.20 2.73
N LEU A 139 18.15 -14.10 2.81
CA LEU A 139 17.92 -15.49 3.17
C LEU A 139 17.87 -15.67 4.69
N ASP A 140 18.72 -14.91 5.43
CA ASP A 140 18.80 -14.89 6.88
C ASP A 140 19.34 -13.54 7.40
N ALA A 141 19.67 -13.44 8.69
CA ALA A 141 20.18 -12.22 9.32
C ALA A 141 21.54 -11.75 8.76
N SER A 142 22.33 -12.63 8.17
CA SER A 142 23.69 -12.37 7.69
C SER A 142 23.85 -12.44 6.18
N SER A 143 22.91 -13.10 5.47
CA SER A 143 23.01 -13.38 4.04
C SER A 143 21.98 -12.58 3.24
N THR A 144 22.45 -11.88 2.21
CA THR A 144 21.59 -11.16 1.24
C THR A 144 21.61 -11.91 -0.08
N ALA A 145 20.44 -12.29 -0.60
CA ALA A 145 20.35 -12.96 -1.90
C ALA A 145 20.42 -11.96 -3.07
N VAL A 146 19.65 -10.87 -2.95
CA VAL A 146 19.62 -9.78 -3.95
C VAL A 146 19.59 -8.46 -3.22
N ASN A 147 20.41 -7.53 -3.63
CA ASN A 147 20.43 -6.16 -3.14
C ASN A 147 20.31 -5.18 -4.32
N ILE A 148 19.40 -4.22 -4.21
CA ILE A 148 19.31 -3.08 -5.12
C ILE A 148 19.64 -1.84 -4.30
N SER A 149 20.78 -1.23 -4.57
CA SER A 149 21.25 -0.03 -3.85
C SER A 149 20.39 1.21 -4.15
N SER A 150 20.53 2.25 -3.36
CA SER A 150 19.90 3.56 -3.62
C SER A 150 20.35 4.19 -4.96
N THR A 151 21.47 3.74 -5.51
CA THR A 151 21.98 4.18 -6.82
C THR A 151 21.54 3.28 -7.97
N GLY A 152 20.69 2.30 -7.72
CA GLY A 152 20.13 1.38 -8.72
C GLY A 152 21.08 0.22 -9.09
N ILE A 153 22.17 0.01 -8.34
CA ILE A 153 23.05 -1.14 -8.59
C ILE A 153 22.40 -2.41 -8.04
N VAL A 154 22.28 -3.41 -8.88
CA VAL A 154 21.79 -4.75 -8.51
C VAL A 154 22.99 -5.64 -8.21
N THR A 155 23.04 -6.18 -6.99
CA THR A 155 24.01 -7.19 -6.58
C THR A 155 23.27 -8.49 -6.28
N ILE A 156 23.73 -9.60 -6.83
CA ILE A 156 23.22 -10.94 -6.55
C ILE A 156 24.36 -11.72 -5.88
N ASP A 157 24.14 -12.09 -4.61
CA ASP A 157 25.10 -12.89 -3.86
C ASP A 157 24.91 -14.37 -4.18
N ASN A 158 26.00 -15.11 -4.20
CA ASN A 158 26.01 -16.57 -4.44
C ASN A 158 25.40 -17.01 -5.78
N VAL A 159 25.80 -16.37 -6.86
CA VAL A 159 25.57 -16.93 -8.19
C VAL A 159 26.36 -18.22 -8.32
N VAL A 160 25.65 -19.35 -8.43
CA VAL A 160 26.33 -20.65 -8.59
C VAL A 160 27.08 -20.64 -9.91
N ASN A 161 28.41 -20.77 -9.81
CA ASN A 161 29.25 -20.92 -10.99
C ASN A 161 29.17 -22.37 -11.48
N ASN A 162 28.45 -22.59 -12.56
CA ASN A 162 28.43 -23.88 -13.26
C ASN A 162 29.40 -23.81 -14.46
N ASN A 163 30.61 -24.31 -14.25
CA ASN A 163 31.68 -24.29 -15.28
C ASN A 163 31.37 -25.14 -16.55
N ALA A 164 30.22 -25.79 -16.60
CA ALA A 164 29.74 -26.56 -17.75
C ALA A 164 28.81 -25.78 -18.67
N GLU A 165 28.47 -24.53 -18.32
CA GLU A 165 27.59 -23.70 -19.12
C GLU A 165 28.39 -22.82 -20.10
N ASP A 166 28.05 -22.92 -21.37
CA ASP A 166 28.65 -22.09 -22.44
C ASP A 166 27.93 -20.73 -22.61
N GLN A 167 27.11 -20.35 -21.66
CA GLN A 167 26.32 -19.12 -21.72
C GLN A 167 26.67 -18.13 -20.63
N LEU A 168 26.78 -16.87 -20.99
CA LEU A 168 26.99 -15.74 -20.09
C LEU A 168 25.76 -14.86 -20.02
N LEU A 169 25.46 -14.36 -18.81
CA LEU A 169 24.53 -13.25 -18.65
C LEU A 169 25.26 -11.95 -19.00
N VAL A 170 24.78 -11.26 -20.01
CA VAL A 170 25.33 -9.97 -20.47
C VAL A 170 24.27 -8.88 -20.44
N TRP A 171 24.72 -7.67 -20.13
CA TRP A 171 23.85 -6.50 -20.23
C TRP A 171 23.80 -6.01 -21.67
N ASN A 172 22.60 -6.00 -22.24
CA ASN A 172 22.38 -5.35 -23.54
C ASN A 172 22.10 -3.86 -23.33
N SER A 173 23.07 -3.03 -23.68
CA SER A 173 22.97 -1.58 -23.52
C SER A 173 21.90 -0.91 -24.42
N THR A 174 21.47 -1.58 -25.47
CA THR A 174 20.45 -1.09 -26.41
C THR A 174 19.05 -1.38 -25.93
N THR A 175 18.75 -2.65 -25.59
CA THR A 175 17.43 -3.07 -25.10
C THR A 175 17.22 -2.79 -23.62
N LYS A 176 18.32 -2.56 -22.84
CA LYS A 176 18.34 -2.44 -21.39
C LYS A 176 17.90 -3.72 -20.66
N GLU A 177 18.19 -4.86 -21.26
CA GLU A 177 17.86 -6.19 -20.75
C GLU A 177 19.09 -6.99 -20.42
N VAL A 178 18.94 -7.95 -19.50
CA VAL A 178 19.95 -8.99 -19.25
C VAL A 178 19.64 -10.16 -20.16
N GLU A 179 20.59 -10.51 -21.02
CA GLU A 179 20.46 -11.57 -22.02
C GLU A 179 21.45 -12.69 -21.76
N TYR A 180 21.12 -13.90 -22.21
CA TYR A 180 22.10 -14.97 -22.34
C TYR A 180 22.85 -14.82 -23.66
N ARG A 181 24.19 -14.90 -23.61
CA ARG A 181 25.03 -14.99 -24.78
C ARG A 181 25.91 -16.22 -24.71
N ASP A 182 26.01 -16.90 -25.83
CA ASP A 182 26.93 -18.00 -26.01
C ASP A 182 28.37 -17.47 -25.93
N VAL A 183 29.23 -18.15 -25.15
CA VAL A 183 30.63 -17.75 -24.97
C VAL A 183 31.36 -17.74 -26.32
N SER A 184 30.99 -18.62 -27.25
CA SER A 184 31.54 -18.67 -28.61
C SER A 184 31.23 -17.44 -29.46
N SER A 185 30.22 -16.64 -29.07
CA SER A 185 29.81 -15.41 -29.77
C SER A 185 30.50 -14.15 -29.27
N LEU A 186 31.36 -14.24 -28.24
CA LEU A 186 32.09 -13.12 -27.74
C LEU A 186 33.27 -12.75 -28.67
N PRO A 187 33.52 -11.47 -28.95
CA PRO A 187 34.70 -11.06 -29.70
C PRO A 187 35.95 -11.43 -28.91
N GLY A 188 36.88 -12.15 -29.53
CA GLY A 188 38.17 -12.53 -28.96
C GLY A 188 39.14 -11.33 -28.88
#